data_467760f9e24f82c321321dc8e5c798a8
#
_entry.id   467760f9e24f82c321321dc8e5c798a8
#
_cell.length_a   1.000
_cell.length_b   1.000
_cell.length_c   1.000
_cell.angle_alpha   90.00
_cell.angle_beta   90.00
_cell.angle_gamma   90.00
#
_symmetry.space_group_name_H-M   'P 1'
#
loop_
_entity.id
_entity.type
_entity.pdbx_description
1 polymer ?
#
loop_
_entity_poly.entity_id
_entity_poly.type
_entity_poly.pdbx_seq_one_letter_code
_entity_poly.pdbx_strand_id
1 'polypeptide(L)'
;SIRLDSTLQAPVTSFGTPAPPEWNLNVMRAPELWSIGHSGAGVVVANMDTGVDSAHPDLAAQWRGGDNSWYDPHGEHATPHDSDGHGTQTMAIMVGGGVGGTAIGMAPDASWIAVKMYNDAGEATYSDIHLAFQWLLDPDGDLNTVDAPDVVNASWGLIGTAGQRITEFSADIEALKTSGIAVAFAAGNDGPAPLTSLSPANNPQVLSAGAVDAALAIAS
;
A
#
# COMPACT_ATOMS: atom_id res chain seq x y z
N SER A 1 14.18 -5.53 -28.39
CA SER A 1 14.37 -6.79 -27.67
C SER A 1 13.08 -7.12 -26.95
N ILE A 2 12.56 -8.33 -27.15
CA ILE A 2 11.41 -8.83 -26.37
C ILE A 2 11.94 -9.08 -24.96
N ARG A 3 11.46 -8.32 -23.97
CA ARG A 3 11.69 -8.64 -22.56
C ARG A 3 10.68 -9.72 -22.15
N LEU A 4 11.13 -10.69 -21.37
CA LEU A 4 10.21 -11.60 -20.69
C LEU A 4 9.52 -10.82 -19.59
N ASP A 5 8.21 -11.03 -19.48
CA ASP A 5 7.42 -10.51 -18.37
C ASP A 5 7.79 -11.29 -17.10
N SER A 6 8.31 -10.57 -16.09
CA SER A 6 8.77 -11.18 -14.85
C SER A 6 7.64 -11.28 -13.84
N THR A 7 7.59 -12.37 -13.09
CA THR A 7 6.58 -12.61 -12.05
C THR A 7 7.15 -12.23 -10.68
N LEU A 8 6.33 -11.56 -9.87
CA LEU A 8 6.58 -11.19 -8.48
C LEU A 8 5.69 -12.05 -7.57
N GLN A 9 6.23 -12.44 -6.41
CA GLN A 9 5.47 -13.13 -5.37
C GLN A 9 5.00 -12.14 -4.30
N ALA A 10 3.81 -12.36 -3.76
CA ALA A 10 3.30 -11.58 -2.63
C ALA A 10 4.22 -11.69 -1.41
N PRO A 11 4.34 -10.64 -0.59
CA PRO A 11 5.04 -10.70 0.68
C PRO A 11 4.43 -11.75 1.60
N VAL A 12 5.26 -12.40 2.41
CA VAL A 12 4.78 -13.38 3.38
C VAL A 12 4.16 -12.66 4.58
N THR A 13 2.88 -12.95 4.85
CA THR A 13 2.18 -12.42 6.02
C THR A 13 2.70 -13.10 7.29
N SER A 14 3.24 -12.34 8.23
CA SER A 14 3.59 -12.85 9.54
C SER A 14 2.47 -12.54 10.54
N PHE A 15 1.65 -13.51 10.87
CA PHE A 15 0.68 -13.40 11.96
C PHE A 15 1.43 -13.51 13.31
N GLY A 16 1.82 -12.37 13.87
CA GLY A 16 2.29 -12.28 15.25
C GLY A 16 1.16 -12.46 16.25
N THR A 17 1.49 -12.83 17.49
CA THR A 17 0.57 -12.74 18.64
C THR A 17 -0.03 -11.32 18.68
N PRO A 18 -1.33 -11.15 19.07
CA PRO A 18 -1.94 -9.83 19.17
C PRO A 18 -1.05 -8.89 19.97
N ALA A 19 -0.55 -7.86 19.34
CA ALA A 19 0.25 -6.83 20.00
C ALA A 19 -0.65 -6.03 20.96
N PRO A 20 -0.11 -5.53 22.11
CA PRO A 20 -0.82 -4.57 22.92
C PRO A 20 -1.20 -3.36 22.06
N PRO A 21 -2.31 -2.67 22.38
CA PRO A 21 -2.88 -1.67 21.51
C PRO A 21 -1.85 -0.58 21.17
N GLU A 22 -1.49 -0.54 19.93
CA GLU A 22 -1.07 0.55 19.06
C GLU A 22 -0.07 1.53 19.65
N TRP A 23 0.98 0.96 20.22
CA TRP A 23 2.15 1.71 20.61
C TRP A 23 2.71 2.54 19.42
N ASN A 24 2.60 2.02 18.19
CA ASN A 24 3.06 2.65 16.96
C ASN A 24 2.34 3.99 16.68
N LEU A 25 1.03 4.08 16.87
CA LEU A 25 0.29 5.32 16.70
C LEU A 25 0.73 6.38 17.71
N ASN A 26 1.01 5.96 18.97
CA ASN A 26 1.52 6.86 19.99
C ASN A 26 2.94 7.35 19.68
N VAL A 27 3.82 6.46 19.20
CA VAL A 27 5.19 6.80 18.77
C VAL A 27 5.16 7.83 17.63
N MET A 28 4.27 7.64 16.66
CA MET A 28 4.06 8.52 15.53
C MET A 28 3.28 9.80 15.91
N ARG A 29 2.80 9.90 17.15
CA ARG A 29 2.01 11.03 17.68
C ARG A 29 0.70 11.25 16.90
N ALA A 30 0.10 10.19 16.37
CA ALA A 30 -1.16 10.26 15.63
C ALA A 30 -2.30 10.92 16.45
N PRO A 31 -2.51 10.56 17.75
CA PRO A 31 -3.55 11.22 18.55
C PRO A 31 -3.41 12.74 18.66
N GLU A 32 -2.18 13.27 18.63
CA GLU A 32 -1.94 14.70 18.65
C GLU A 32 -2.39 15.38 17.34
N LEU A 33 -2.12 14.73 16.19
CA LEU A 33 -2.60 15.20 14.88
C LEU A 33 -4.14 15.17 14.83
N TRP A 34 -4.75 14.10 15.31
CA TRP A 34 -6.22 13.99 15.35
C TRP A 34 -6.85 15.10 16.23
N SER A 35 -6.22 15.42 17.36
CA SER A 35 -6.73 16.45 18.27
C SER A 35 -6.78 17.85 17.65
N ILE A 36 -6.00 18.09 16.60
CA ILE A 36 -5.97 19.35 15.83
C ILE A 36 -6.67 19.24 14.47
N GLY A 37 -7.43 18.14 14.25
CA GLY A 37 -8.29 17.95 13.07
C GLY A 37 -7.61 17.27 11.88
N HIS A 38 -6.43 16.68 12.04
CA HIS A 38 -5.71 15.96 10.98
C HIS A 38 -5.82 14.46 11.16
N SER A 39 -6.95 13.88 10.73
CA SER A 39 -7.28 12.46 10.80
C SER A 39 -7.44 11.79 9.43
N GLY A 40 -7.14 12.52 8.35
CA GLY A 40 -7.25 12.03 6.97
C GLY A 40 -8.54 12.40 6.25
N ALA A 41 -9.43 13.19 6.86
CA ALA A 41 -10.69 13.58 6.22
C ALA A 41 -10.46 14.27 4.87
N GLY A 42 -11.11 13.75 3.81
CA GLY A 42 -10.98 14.26 2.45
C GLY A 42 -9.77 13.71 1.67
N VAL A 43 -8.98 12.82 2.28
CA VAL A 43 -7.84 12.16 1.63
C VAL A 43 -8.26 10.78 1.12
N VAL A 44 -7.82 10.40 -0.08
CA VAL A 44 -7.98 9.06 -0.65
C VAL A 44 -6.65 8.33 -0.62
N VAL A 45 -6.61 7.20 0.08
CA VAL A 45 -5.44 6.32 0.17
C VAL A 45 -5.63 5.13 -0.76
N ALA A 46 -4.66 4.84 -1.61
CA ALA A 46 -4.65 3.64 -2.43
C ALA A 46 -3.68 2.60 -1.85
N ASN A 47 -4.08 1.34 -1.85
CA ASN A 47 -3.19 0.21 -1.55
C ASN A 47 -2.98 -0.64 -2.80
N MET A 48 -1.72 -0.85 -3.16
CA MET A 48 -1.30 -1.70 -4.27
C MET A 48 -0.63 -2.95 -3.69
N ASP A 49 -1.44 -4.01 -3.47
CA ASP A 49 -1.07 -5.16 -2.63
C ASP A 49 -1.83 -6.43 -3.05
N THR A 50 -2.06 -7.38 -2.13
CA THR A 50 -2.81 -8.64 -2.36
C THR A 50 -4.32 -8.45 -2.48
N GLY A 51 -4.82 -7.25 -2.27
CA GLY A 51 -6.22 -6.89 -2.20
C GLY A 51 -6.60 -6.32 -0.84
N VAL A 52 -7.91 -6.13 -0.61
CA VAL A 52 -8.44 -5.67 0.69
C VAL A 52 -9.80 -6.33 0.94
N ASP A 53 -10.02 -6.87 2.13
CA ASP A 53 -11.34 -7.31 2.59
C ASP A 53 -12.20 -6.10 2.98
N SER A 54 -13.09 -5.70 2.08
CA SER A 54 -14.02 -4.58 2.32
C SER A 54 -15.09 -4.87 3.37
N ALA A 55 -15.26 -6.12 3.79
CA ALA A 55 -16.17 -6.49 4.89
C ALA A 55 -15.49 -6.39 6.27
N HIS A 56 -14.17 -6.17 6.32
CA HIS A 56 -13.47 -5.99 7.59
C HIS A 56 -14.07 -4.82 8.39
N PRO A 57 -14.49 -5.01 9.66
CA PRO A 57 -15.24 -4.01 10.40
C PRO A 57 -14.52 -2.66 10.56
N ASP A 58 -13.21 -2.67 10.65
CA ASP A 58 -12.40 -1.45 10.77
C ASP A 58 -12.04 -0.82 9.42
N LEU A 59 -12.47 -1.38 8.29
CA LEU A 59 -12.20 -0.86 6.93
C LEU A 59 -13.46 -0.55 6.13
N ALA A 60 -14.57 -1.20 6.45
CA ALA A 60 -15.80 -1.10 5.66
C ALA A 60 -16.34 0.33 5.55
N ALA A 61 -16.21 1.12 6.60
CA ALA A 61 -16.72 2.50 6.63
C ALA A 61 -15.86 3.47 5.81
N GLN A 62 -14.57 3.15 5.61
CA GLN A 62 -13.60 3.98 4.91
C GLN A 62 -13.52 3.64 3.42
N TRP A 63 -14.14 2.53 2.96
CA TRP A 63 -14.16 2.23 1.54
C TRP A 63 -14.90 3.32 0.76
N ARG A 64 -14.23 3.92 -0.22
CA ARG A 64 -14.81 4.99 -1.06
C ARG A 64 -16.04 4.53 -1.83
N GLY A 65 -16.10 3.24 -2.21
CA GLY A 65 -17.20 2.69 -3.00
C GLY A 65 -17.14 3.09 -4.48
N GLY A 66 -18.07 2.53 -5.28
CA GLY A 66 -18.14 2.77 -6.71
C GLY A 66 -17.15 1.92 -7.52
N ASP A 67 -17.32 1.96 -8.86
CA ASP A 67 -16.59 1.10 -9.79
C ASP A 67 -15.13 1.53 -9.96
N ASN A 68 -14.81 2.78 -9.61
CA ASN A 68 -13.49 3.39 -9.66
C ASN A 68 -12.69 3.29 -8.34
N SER A 69 -13.06 2.35 -7.45
CA SER A 69 -12.40 2.16 -6.14
C SER A 69 -11.74 0.80 -5.97
N TRP A 70 -11.90 -0.07 -6.97
CA TRP A 70 -11.31 -1.40 -6.99
C TRP A 70 -10.80 -1.74 -8.37
N TYR A 71 -9.59 -2.28 -8.44
CA TYR A 71 -9.02 -2.82 -9.66
C TYR A 71 -8.31 -4.16 -9.41
N ASP A 72 -8.65 -5.13 -10.22
CA ASP A 72 -8.00 -6.44 -10.28
C ASP A 72 -7.58 -6.71 -11.72
N PRO A 73 -6.28 -6.55 -12.08
CA PRO A 73 -5.79 -6.79 -13.43
C PRO A 73 -5.94 -8.24 -13.88
N HIS A 74 -6.10 -9.19 -12.95
CA HIS A 74 -6.28 -10.61 -13.24
C HIS A 74 -7.75 -10.96 -13.55
N GLY A 75 -8.69 -10.08 -13.17
CA GLY A 75 -10.12 -10.29 -13.37
C GLY A 75 -10.72 -11.42 -12.53
N GLU A 76 -10.06 -11.79 -11.43
CA GLU A 76 -10.53 -12.86 -10.54
C GLU A 76 -11.69 -12.41 -9.66
N HIS A 77 -11.70 -11.11 -9.24
CA HIS A 77 -12.69 -10.56 -8.32
C HIS A 77 -13.23 -9.21 -8.79
N ALA A 78 -14.56 -9.14 -9.00
CA ALA A 78 -15.25 -7.90 -9.40
C ALA A 78 -15.42 -6.88 -8.26
N THR A 79 -15.19 -7.28 -7.02
CA THR A 79 -15.33 -6.46 -5.81
C THR A 79 -14.12 -6.67 -4.90
N PRO A 80 -13.83 -5.74 -3.97
CA PRO A 80 -12.68 -5.88 -3.08
C PRO A 80 -12.63 -7.23 -2.38
N HIS A 81 -11.51 -7.90 -2.53
CA HIS A 81 -11.22 -9.23 -2.02
C HIS A 81 -9.74 -9.35 -1.68
N ASP A 82 -9.41 -10.11 -0.67
CA ASP A 82 -8.04 -10.40 -0.26
C ASP A 82 -7.94 -11.86 0.16
N SER A 83 -7.29 -12.68 -0.66
CA SER A 83 -7.09 -14.11 -0.40
C SER A 83 -5.90 -14.41 0.50
N ASP A 84 -5.00 -13.46 0.71
CA ASP A 84 -3.78 -13.58 1.53
C ASP A 84 -3.94 -12.93 2.91
N GLY A 85 -4.51 -11.72 2.95
CA GLY A 85 -4.70 -10.89 4.14
C GLY A 85 -3.62 -9.82 4.34
N HIS A 86 -2.52 -9.84 3.57
CA HIS A 86 -1.44 -8.85 3.69
C HIS A 86 -1.93 -7.45 3.32
N GLY A 87 -2.62 -7.28 2.19
CA GLY A 87 -3.15 -6.00 1.76
C GLY A 87 -4.23 -5.44 2.69
N THR A 88 -5.06 -6.31 3.28
CA THR A 88 -6.02 -5.92 4.32
C THR A 88 -5.31 -5.40 5.57
N GLN A 89 -4.25 -6.07 6.01
CA GLN A 89 -3.46 -5.65 7.16
C GLN A 89 -2.76 -4.30 6.91
N THR A 90 -2.14 -4.12 5.76
CA THR A 90 -1.45 -2.87 5.42
C THR A 90 -2.44 -1.71 5.28
N MET A 91 -3.61 -1.94 4.67
CA MET A 91 -4.68 -0.93 4.61
C MET A 91 -5.19 -0.56 6.01
N ALA A 92 -5.36 -1.54 6.90
CA ALA A 92 -5.82 -1.30 8.26
C ALA A 92 -4.86 -0.41 9.07
N ILE A 93 -3.56 -0.57 8.89
CA ILE A 93 -2.55 0.30 9.54
C ILE A 93 -2.63 1.75 9.02
N MET A 94 -3.04 1.95 7.78
CA MET A 94 -3.16 3.29 7.19
C MET A 94 -4.45 3.99 7.61
N VAL A 95 -5.61 3.34 7.43
CA VAL A 95 -6.92 3.99 7.53
C VAL A 95 -7.92 3.26 8.43
N GLY A 96 -7.51 2.18 9.09
CA GLY A 96 -8.41 1.38 9.91
C GLY A 96 -9.07 2.19 11.02
N GLY A 97 -10.34 1.89 11.28
CA GLY A 97 -11.13 2.52 12.33
C GLY A 97 -10.81 1.95 13.72
N GLY A 98 -11.78 2.00 14.59
CA GLY A 98 -11.68 1.53 15.98
C GLY A 98 -12.89 0.68 16.41
N VAL A 99 -13.57 0.03 15.49
CA VAL A 99 -14.75 -0.80 15.77
C VAL A 99 -14.39 -1.99 16.67
N GLY A 100 -13.16 -2.52 16.51
CA GLY A 100 -12.59 -3.55 17.36
C GLY A 100 -12.26 -3.10 18.80
N GLY A 101 -12.50 -1.83 19.14
CA GLY A 101 -12.26 -1.25 20.48
C GLY A 101 -10.96 -0.46 20.62
N THR A 102 -10.12 -0.45 19.58
CA THR A 102 -8.85 0.28 19.54
C THR A 102 -8.64 0.89 18.16
N ALA A 103 -8.24 2.16 18.09
CA ALA A 103 -7.89 2.79 16.81
C ALA A 103 -6.59 2.18 16.27
N ILE A 104 -6.63 1.68 15.05
CA ILE A 104 -5.49 0.96 14.42
C ILE A 104 -4.87 1.70 13.24
N GLY A 105 -5.63 2.58 12.57
CA GLY A 105 -5.17 3.34 11.41
C GLY A 105 -4.60 4.70 11.79
N MET A 106 -3.56 5.12 11.07
CA MET A 106 -2.95 6.44 11.22
C MET A 106 -3.91 7.56 10.79
N ALA A 107 -4.72 7.34 9.76
CA ALA A 107 -5.65 8.29 9.15
C ALA A 107 -7.08 7.72 9.09
N PRO A 108 -7.76 7.53 10.25
CA PRO A 108 -9.02 6.78 10.32
C PRO A 108 -10.20 7.46 9.61
N ASP A 109 -10.10 8.71 9.24
CA ASP A 109 -11.13 9.45 8.48
C ASP A 109 -10.80 9.55 6.97
N ALA A 110 -9.71 8.95 6.51
CA ALA A 110 -9.41 8.86 5.08
C ALA A 110 -10.28 7.79 4.40
N SER A 111 -10.59 8.00 3.13
CA SER A 111 -11.19 6.96 2.29
C SER A 111 -10.13 6.10 1.64
N TRP A 112 -10.47 4.85 1.29
CA TRP A 112 -9.53 3.99 0.59
C TRP A 112 -10.08 3.43 -0.72
N ILE A 113 -9.13 3.19 -1.63
CA ILE A 113 -9.27 2.40 -2.87
C ILE A 113 -8.17 1.36 -2.90
N ALA A 114 -8.31 0.32 -3.73
CA ALA A 114 -7.29 -0.72 -3.77
C ALA A 114 -7.10 -1.33 -5.15
N VAL A 115 -5.85 -1.75 -5.41
CA VAL A 115 -5.49 -2.62 -6.53
C VAL A 115 -5.06 -3.97 -5.96
N LYS A 116 -5.73 -5.03 -6.39
CA LYS A 116 -5.29 -6.41 -6.15
C LYS A 116 -4.22 -6.77 -7.17
N MET A 117 -2.99 -6.31 -6.90
CA MET A 117 -1.85 -6.48 -7.80
C MET A 117 -1.43 -7.95 -7.97
N TYR A 118 -1.55 -8.74 -6.90
CA TYR A 118 -1.27 -10.17 -6.91
C TYR A 118 -2.55 -10.97 -7.17
N ASN A 119 -2.46 -12.01 -8.01
CA ASN A 119 -3.54 -12.98 -8.19
C ASN A 119 -3.74 -13.84 -6.94
N ASP A 120 -4.74 -14.75 -6.93
CA ASP A 120 -5.01 -15.61 -5.78
C ASP A 120 -3.90 -16.65 -5.49
N ALA A 121 -2.98 -16.85 -6.43
CA ALA A 121 -1.77 -17.65 -6.23
C ALA A 121 -0.60 -16.84 -5.64
N GLY A 122 -0.78 -15.54 -5.36
CA GLY A 122 0.24 -14.65 -4.84
C GLY A 122 1.28 -14.22 -5.88
N GLU A 123 0.92 -14.18 -7.16
CA GLU A 123 1.82 -13.85 -8.26
C GLU A 123 1.36 -12.59 -8.99
N ALA A 124 2.30 -11.77 -9.43
CA ALA A 124 2.07 -10.62 -10.31
C ALA A 124 3.16 -10.55 -11.36
N THR A 125 2.79 -10.21 -12.59
CA THR A 125 3.76 -9.90 -13.64
C THR A 125 4.10 -8.42 -13.65
N TYR A 126 5.20 -8.04 -14.30
CA TYR A 126 5.52 -6.62 -14.50
C TYR A 126 4.42 -5.88 -15.28
N SER A 127 3.76 -6.56 -16.21
CA SER A 127 2.63 -6.02 -16.96
C SER A 127 1.45 -5.70 -16.04
N ASP A 128 1.13 -6.57 -15.09
CA ASP A 128 0.06 -6.33 -14.10
C ASP A 128 0.39 -5.12 -13.22
N ILE A 129 1.67 -4.97 -12.83
CA ILE A 129 2.15 -3.84 -12.03
C ILE A 129 2.04 -2.53 -12.83
N HIS A 130 2.39 -2.52 -14.12
CA HIS A 130 2.21 -1.35 -14.99
C HIS A 130 0.72 -0.97 -15.15
N LEU A 131 -0.16 -1.97 -15.33
CA LEU A 131 -1.61 -1.74 -15.39
C LEU A 131 -2.15 -1.16 -14.09
N ALA A 132 -1.65 -1.63 -12.95
CA ALA A 132 -2.00 -1.09 -11.63
C ALA A 132 -1.61 0.38 -11.49
N PHE A 133 -0.39 0.77 -11.87
CA PHE A 133 0.05 2.15 -11.86
C PHE A 133 -0.77 3.04 -12.82
N GLN A 134 -1.12 2.52 -14.00
CA GLN A 134 -1.94 3.25 -14.97
C GLN A 134 -3.34 3.51 -14.42
N TRP A 135 -3.98 2.51 -13.81
CA TRP A 135 -5.29 2.66 -13.20
C TRP A 135 -5.28 3.69 -12.05
N LEU A 136 -4.23 3.73 -11.24
CA LEU A 136 -4.09 4.70 -10.15
C LEU A 136 -4.01 6.16 -10.62
N LEU A 137 -3.64 6.41 -11.88
CA LEU A 137 -3.63 7.75 -12.45
C LEU A 137 -5.03 8.26 -12.83
N ASP A 138 -5.93 7.34 -13.21
CA ASP A 138 -7.25 7.65 -13.75
C ASP A 138 -8.16 6.42 -13.59
N PRO A 139 -8.72 6.21 -12.37
CA PRO A 139 -9.47 5.00 -12.06
C PRO A 139 -10.74 4.78 -12.85
N ASP A 140 -11.42 5.84 -13.31
CA ASP A 140 -12.64 5.74 -14.11
C ASP A 140 -12.42 5.92 -15.63
N GLY A 141 -11.20 6.29 -16.05
CA GLY A 141 -10.85 6.50 -17.44
C GLY A 141 -11.37 7.82 -18.03
N ASP A 142 -11.80 8.77 -17.19
CA ASP A 142 -12.25 10.10 -17.60
C ASP A 142 -11.35 11.19 -16.98
N LEU A 143 -10.42 11.72 -17.76
CA LEU A 143 -9.48 12.78 -17.35
C LEU A 143 -10.14 14.08 -16.82
N ASN A 144 -11.45 14.21 -16.90
CA ASN A 144 -12.18 15.37 -16.39
C ASN A 144 -12.71 15.15 -14.97
N THR A 145 -12.60 13.96 -14.42
CA THR A 145 -12.97 13.64 -13.03
C THR A 145 -11.76 13.73 -12.10
N VAL A 146 -12.00 13.90 -10.82
CA VAL A 146 -10.95 13.92 -9.79
C VAL A 146 -11.19 12.69 -8.90
N ASP A 147 -10.70 11.54 -9.37
CA ASP A 147 -10.93 10.25 -8.72
C ASP A 147 -9.63 9.49 -8.40
N ALA A 148 -8.49 10.00 -8.84
CA ALA A 148 -7.17 9.49 -8.46
C ALA A 148 -6.94 9.61 -6.94
N PRO A 149 -6.12 8.73 -6.33
CA PRO A 149 -5.76 8.83 -4.92
C PRO A 149 -4.78 9.99 -4.66
N ASP A 150 -4.73 10.46 -3.41
CA ASP A 150 -3.72 11.41 -2.95
C ASP A 150 -2.40 10.73 -2.63
N VAL A 151 -2.45 9.48 -2.18
CA VAL A 151 -1.28 8.70 -1.78
C VAL A 151 -1.46 7.22 -2.11
N VAL A 152 -0.37 6.60 -2.57
CA VAL A 152 -0.28 5.16 -2.86
C VAL A 152 0.69 4.51 -1.90
N ASN A 153 0.24 3.46 -1.23
CA ASN A 153 1.08 2.52 -0.50
C ASN A 153 1.42 1.33 -1.38
N ALA A 154 2.69 0.94 -1.38
CA ALA A 154 3.23 -0.23 -2.06
C ALA A 154 4.09 -1.03 -1.06
N SER A 155 3.46 -1.94 -0.31
CA SER A 155 4.13 -2.77 0.70
C SER A 155 4.77 -4.01 0.08
N TRP A 156 5.48 -3.82 -1.02
CA TRP A 156 6.16 -4.88 -1.77
C TRP A 156 7.51 -4.40 -2.34
N GLY A 157 8.32 -5.34 -2.78
CA GLY A 157 9.59 -5.06 -3.42
C GLY A 157 10.06 -6.22 -4.31
N LEU A 158 10.98 -5.94 -5.20
CA LEU A 158 11.57 -6.94 -6.11
C LEU A 158 12.58 -7.77 -5.34
N ILE A 159 12.22 -9.02 -5.04
CA ILE A 159 13.07 -9.95 -4.29
C ILE A 159 14.41 -10.14 -5.01
N GLY A 160 15.51 -10.17 -4.26
CA GLY A 160 16.85 -10.34 -4.78
C GLY A 160 17.47 -9.06 -5.35
N THR A 161 16.84 -7.89 -5.19
CA THR A 161 17.38 -6.60 -5.64
C THR A 161 18.01 -5.77 -4.53
N ALA A 162 18.30 -6.36 -3.37
CA ALA A 162 18.95 -5.67 -2.26
C ALA A 162 20.24 -4.96 -2.74
N GLY A 163 20.31 -3.65 -2.49
CA GLY A 163 21.39 -2.79 -2.95
C GLY A 163 21.47 -2.57 -4.48
N GLN A 164 20.52 -3.08 -5.25
CA GLN A 164 20.45 -2.88 -6.70
C GLN A 164 19.26 -1.99 -7.04
N ARG A 165 19.51 -0.95 -7.81
CA ARG A 165 18.44 -0.07 -8.30
C ARG A 165 17.87 -0.60 -9.61
N ILE A 166 16.66 -1.12 -9.57
CA ILE A 166 15.87 -1.50 -10.75
C ILE A 166 14.97 -0.32 -11.13
N THR A 167 15.00 0.07 -12.40
CA THR A 167 14.32 1.28 -12.88
C THR A 167 13.06 0.97 -13.71
N GLU A 168 12.61 -0.28 -13.70
CA GLU A 168 11.46 -0.73 -14.51
C GLU A 168 10.24 0.17 -14.32
N PHE A 169 9.87 0.41 -13.08
CA PHE A 169 8.67 1.21 -12.73
C PHE A 169 8.95 2.69 -12.51
N SER A 170 10.14 3.18 -12.85
CA SER A 170 10.51 4.59 -12.59
C SER A 170 9.65 5.58 -13.36
N ALA A 171 9.23 5.23 -14.57
CA ALA A 171 8.37 6.09 -15.40
C ALA A 171 6.94 6.18 -14.83
N ASP A 172 6.39 5.06 -14.36
CA ASP A 172 5.05 5.00 -13.74
C ASP A 172 5.02 5.80 -12.43
N ILE A 173 6.02 5.59 -11.57
CA ILE A 173 6.18 6.33 -10.31
C ILE A 173 6.33 7.84 -10.57
N GLU A 174 7.10 8.23 -11.57
CA GLU A 174 7.26 9.64 -11.92
C GLU A 174 5.95 10.25 -12.46
N ALA A 175 5.16 9.48 -13.20
CA ALA A 175 3.85 9.90 -13.69
C ALA A 175 2.89 10.17 -12.52
N LEU A 176 2.80 9.25 -11.54
CA LEU A 176 2.01 9.46 -10.31
C LEU A 176 2.44 10.73 -9.57
N LYS A 177 3.74 10.90 -9.31
CA LYS A 177 4.26 12.09 -8.64
C LYS A 177 4.00 13.38 -9.38
N THR A 178 4.14 13.38 -10.69
CA THR A 178 3.87 14.57 -11.53
C THR A 178 2.40 14.94 -11.49
N SER A 179 1.52 13.95 -11.32
CA SER A 179 0.08 14.14 -11.11
C SER A 179 -0.28 14.54 -9.67
N GLY A 180 0.71 14.69 -8.79
CA GLY A 180 0.50 15.12 -7.40
C GLY A 180 0.25 13.99 -6.41
N ILE A 181 0.38 12.72 -6.83
CA ILE A 181 0.14 11.54 -6.01
C ILE A 181 1.44 11.16 -5.28
N ALA A 182 1.40 11.08 -3.96
CA ALA A 182 2.54 10.62 -3.18
C ALA A 182 2.67 9.09 -3.26
N VAL A 183 3.90 8.57 -3.37
CA VAL A 183 4.14 7.12 -3.47
C VAL A 183 5.09 6.68 -2.36
N ALA A 184 4.63 5.75 -1.52
CA ALA A 184 5.39 5.15 -0.44
C ALA A 184 5.63 3.66 -0.70
N PHE A 185 6.88 3.22 -0.53
CA PHE A 185 7.28 1.82 -0.65
C PHE A 185 7.87 1.30 0.66
N ALA A 186 7.59 0.05 0.99
CA ALA A 186 8.31 -0.66 2.04
C ALA A 186 9.78 -0.84 1.63
N ALA A 187 10.71 -0.54 2.54
CA ALA A 187 12.15 -0.69 2.29
C ALA A 187 12.59 -2.14 2.03
N GLY A 188 11.78 -3.11 2.42
CA GLY A 188 12.06 -4.54 2.40
C GLY A 188 12.37 -5.07 3.80
N ASN A 189 12.52 -6.39 3.89
CA ASN A 189 12.67 -7.13 5.15
C ASN A 189 14.08 -7.74 5.31
N ASP A 190 15.05 -7.31 4.51
CA ASP A 190 16.42 -7.86 4.51
C ASP A 190 17.37 -7.11 5.47
N GLY A 191 16.83 -6.13 6.25
CA GLY A 191 17.59 -5.34 7.22
C GLY A 191 18.16 -6.17 8.38
N PRO A 192 18.85 -5.53 9.36
CA PRO A 192 19.16 -4.11 9.47
C PRO A 192 20.49 -3.68 8.82
N ALA A 193 21.17 -4.56 8.10
CA ALA A 193 22.46 -4.27 7.49
C ALA A 193 22.35 -3.17 6.40
N PRO A 194 23.42 -2.42 6.11
CA PRO A 194 23.44 -1.49 5.00
C PRO A 194 23.21 -2.17 3.65
N LEU A 195 22.61 -1.44 2.70
CA LEU A 195 22.35 -1.88 1.33
C LEU A 195 21.34 -3.03 1.20
N THR A 196 20.42 -3.15 2.14
CA THR A 196 19.37 -4.19 2.13
C THR A 196 18.03 -3.69 1.59
N SER A 197 17.88 -2.39 1.31
CA SER A 197 16.65 -1.86 0.71
C SER A 197 16.43 -2.44 -0.68
N LEU A 198 15.21 -2.92 -0.93
CA LEU A 198 14.78 -3.48 -2.19
C LEU A 198 14.37 -2.38 -3.19
N SER A 199 14.35 -2.71 -4.47
CA SER A 199 13.71 -1.87 -5.49
C SER A 199 12.19 -2.17 -5.52
N PRO A 200 11.32 -1.16 -5.74
CA PRO A 200 11.57 0.26 -6.06
C PRO A 200 11.88 1.19 -4.87
N ALA A 201 11.83 0.73 -3.60
CA ALA A 201 12.02 1.58 -2.42
C ALA A 201 13.37 2.33 -2.41
N ASN A 202 14.42 1.76 -3.02
CA ASN A 202 15.73 2.40 -3.14
C ASN A 202 15.84 3.41 -4.32
N ASN A 203 14.73 3.71 -4.99
CA ASN A 203 14.67 4.76 -6.01
C ASN A 203 14.44 6.13 -5.36
N PRO A 204 15.07 7.21 -5.87
CA PRO A 204 14.97 8.55 -5.26
C PRO A 204 13.61 9.22 -5.46
N GLN A 205 12.72 8.64 -6.26
CA GLN A 205 11.39 9.18 -6.55
C GLN A 205 10.35 8.84 -5.48
N VAL A 206 10.62 7.90 -4.59
CA VAL A 206 9.63 7.38 -3.63
C VAL A 206 9.97 7.76 -2.19
N LEU A 207 8.95 7.69 -1.32
CA LEU A 207 9.15 7.62 0.11
C LEU A 207 9.47 6.17 0.46
N SER A 208 10.63 5.91 1.03
CA SER A 208 11.03 4.58 1.49
C SER A 208 10.77 4.47 2.99
N ALA A 209 9.91 3.52 3.39
CA ALA A 209 9.54 3.28 4.78
C ALA A 209 10.26 2.05 5.33
N GLY A 210 11.09 2.24 6.34
CA GLY A 210 11.67 1.17 7.15
C GLY A 210 10.82 0.90 8.38
N ALA A 211 11.08 -0.21 9.07
CA ALA A 211 10.40 -0.58 10.30
C ALA A 211 11.30 -0.45 11.52
N VAL A 212 10.69 -0.12 12.66
CA VAL A 212 11.32 -0.14 13.97
C VAL A 212 10.45 -0.93 14.94
N ASP A 213 11.08 -1.53 15.95
CA ASP A 213 10.37 -2.15 17.07
C ASP A 213 9.91 -1.12 18.13
N ALA A 214 9.29 -1.58 19.19
CA ALA A 214 8.82 -0.73 20.29
C ALA A 214 9.95 0.00 21.04
N ALA A 215 11.19 -0.43 20.93
CA ALA A 215 12.37 0.24 21.46
C ALA A 215 12.99 1.26 20.47
N LEU A 216 12.35 1.44 19.31
CA LEU A 216 12.81 2.26 18.18
C LEU A 216 14.12 1.75 17.56
N ALA A 217 14.46 0.51 17.77
CA ALA A 217 15.54 -0.14 17.04
C ALA A 217 15.06 -0.59 15.66
N ILE A 218 15.95 -0.55 14.66
CA ILE A 218 15.61 -0.99 13.31
C ILE A 218 15.21 -2.47 13.38
N ALA A 219 14.00 -2.78 12.93
CA ALA A 219 13.49 -4.12 12.78
C ALA A 219 14.01 -4.76 11.47
N SER A 220 14.23 -6.07 11.53
CA SER A 220 14.64 -6.89 10.38
C SER A 220 13.57 -7.92 10.06
#